data_a9b0bfeb3fe07cf7149fddcf5ac0ec5e
#
_entry.id   a9b0bfeb3fe07cf7149fddcf5ac0ec5e
#
_cell.length_a   1.000
_cell.length_b   1.000
_cell.length_c   1.000
_cell.angle_alpha   90.00
_cell.angle_beta   90.00
_cell.angle_gamma   90.00
#
_symmetry.space_group_name_H-M   'P 1'
#
loop_
_entity.id
_entity.type
_entity.pdbx_description
1 polymer ?
#
loop_
_entity_poly.entity_id
_entity_poly.type
_entity_poly.pdbx_seq_one_letter_code
_entity_poly.pdbx_strand_id
1 'polypeptide(L)'
;MRETELLIPAGSLDVLKTAVIYGADAVYIGGEAFGLRARAKNFSAEDMKAGIEFAHEHGAKVYVTANILAHNQDLEGVEQYFEELKEIRPDALIISDPGVFEIAKRVLPEMEIHISTQANNTNYGTYLFWHRLGAKRVVSARELSLAEIRQIREKIPDDMEIESFIHGAMCISYSGRCLLSNFLTGRDANQGACTHPCRWNYALMEESRPGEYMPVFENERGTFIFNSKDLCMIEHVPEMIEAGIDSFKIEGRMKTALYVATVARAYRRAIDDYKKDPELYRKNISWYREEIGKCTTRDFTTGFYFGKPGTESQIYDNNTYVKNYTYLGTVETVREDGWCRIEQKNKFSVGETIEIMKPDGSNVEATVCAITAEDGTPQESAPHARQIIWVDLATKLNPYDILRRRETDGE
;
A
#
# COMPACT_ATOMS: atom_id res chain seq x y z
N MET A 1 8.42 -10.00 -23.40
CA MET A 1 8.45 -9.35 -22.09
C MET A 1 7.31 -9.97 -21.28
N ARG A 2 7.54 -10.36 -20.03
CA ARG A 2 6.47 -10.89 -19.16
C ARG A 2 5.44 -9.78 -18.89
N GLU A 3 4.19 -10.17 -18.68
CA GLU A 3 3.17 -9.23 -18.24
C GLU A 3 3.46 -8.85 -16.79
N THR A 4 3.43 -7.55 -16.49
CA THR A 4 3.72 -7.04 -15.14
C THR A 4 2.43 -6.56 -14.51
N GLU A 5 2.03 -7.20 -13.43
CA GLU A 5 0.87 -6.85 -12.62
C GLU A 5 1.21 -5.73 -11.66
N LEU A 6 0.34 -4.76 -11.51
CA LEU A 6 0.40 -3.73 -10.45
C LEU A 6 -0.60 -4.08 -9.35
N LEU A 7 -0.09 -4.50 -8.19
CA LEU A 7 -0.86 -4.96 -7.04
C LEU A 7 -0.93 -3.89 -5.95
N ILE A 8 -2.13 -3.39 -5.69
CA ILE A 8 -2.41 -2.24 -4.83
C ILE A 8 -3.10 -2.68 -3.53
N PRO A 9 -2.78 -2.07 -2.36
CA PRO A 9 -3.46 -2.34 -1.10
C PRO A 9 -4.82 -1.62 -1.01
N ALA A 10 -5.80 -2.24 -0.36
CA ALA A 10 -7.00 -1.53 0.07
C ALA A 10 -7.39 -1.89 1.50
N GLY A 11 -7.76 -0.85 2.26
CA GLY A 11 -8.23 -0.97 3.65
C GLY A 11 -9.74 -0.79 3.81
N SER A 12 -10.48 -0.49 2.73
CA SER A 12 -11.93 -0.38 2.69
C SER A 12 -12.43 -0.53 1.26
N LEU A 13 -13.73 -0.76 1.09
CA LEU A 13 -14.38 -0.88 -0.21
C LEU A 13 -14.15 0.36 -1.10
N ASP A 14 -14.24 1.57 -0.54
CA ASP A 14 -13.99 2.81 -1.29
C ASP A 14 -12.55 2.91 -1.80
N VAL A 15 -11.58 2.49 -0.97
CA VAL A 15 -10.17 2.46 -1.36
C VAL A 15 -9.92 1.39 -2.41
N LEU A 16 -10.59 0.23 -2.34
CA LEU A 16 -10.51 -0.81 -3.37
C LEU A 16 -11.02 -0.27 -4.72
N LYS A 17 -12.21 0.31 -4.74
CA LYS A 17 -12.77 0.92 -5.95
C LYS A 17 -11.86 1.99 -6.54
N THR A 18 -11.31 2.84 -5.67
CA THR A 18 -10.33 3.86 -6.07
C THR A 18 -9.08 3.23 -6.69
N ALA A 19 -8.51 2.17 -6.06
CA ALA A 19 -7.33 1.47 -6.59
C ALA A 19 -7.56 0.95 -8.01
N VAL A 20 -8.70 0.29 -8.23
CA VAL A 20 -9.09 -0.28 -9.53
C VAL A 20 -9.24 0.83 -10.59
N ILE A 21 -9.98 1.88 -10.28
CA ILE A 21 -10.22 3.02 -11.21
C ILE A 21 -8.90 3.75 -11.57
N TYR A 22 -7.93 3.78 -10.65
CA TYR A 22 -6.63 4.43 -10.88
C TYR A 22 -5.54 3.49 -11.43
N GLY A 23 -5.91 2.29 -11.88
CA GLY A 23 -5.08 1.44 -12.73
C GLY A 23 -4.42 0.26 -12.03
N ALA A 24 -4.96 -0.23 -10.91
CA ALA A 24 -4.56 -1.51 -10.34
C ALA A 24 -4.98 -2.67 -11.24
N ASP A 25 -4.07 -3.60 -11.53
CA ASP A 25 -4.41 -4.89 -12.16
C ASP A 25 -4.95 -5.88 -11.13
N ALA A 26 -4.51 -5.72 -9.87
CA ALA A 26 -5.02 -6.48 -8.74
C ALA A 26 -5.02 -5.65 -7.46
N VAL A 27 -5.92 -6.01 -6.53
CA VAL A 27 -6.00 -5.37 -5.20
C VAL A 27 -5.90 -6.43 -4.13
N TYR A 28 -5.08 -6.19 -3.09
CA TYR A 28 -5.07 -7.08 -1.93
C TYR A 28 -5.73 -6.45 -0.71
N ILE A 29 -6.58 -7.24 -0.06
CA ILE A 29 -7.41 -6.85 1.08
C ILE A 29 -7.21 -7.80 2.26
N GLY A 30 -7.75 -7.44 3.41
CA GLY A 30 -7.82 -8.32 4.58
C GLY A 30 -9.24 -8.44 5.09
N GLY A 31 -9.66 -9.66 5.39
CA GLY A 31 -10.89 -9.93 6.09
C GLY A 31 -10.80 -9.59 7.58
N GLU A 32 -11.89 -9.71 8.30
CA GLU A 32 -11.97 -9.48 9.74
C GLU A 32 -11.13 -10.45 10.56
N ALA A 33 -10.85 -11.63 9.99
CA ALA A 33 -10.02 -12.67 10.60
C ALA A 33 -8.72 -12.94 9.82
N PHE A 34 -7.69 -13.48 10.51
CA PHE A 34 -6.45 -14.04 9.98
C PHE A 34 -5.56 -13.12 9.11
N GLY A 35 -5.91 -11.84 8.96
CA GLY A 35 -5.09 -10.85 8.25
C GLY A 35 -4.19 -10.06 9.20
N LEU A 36 -2.97 -9.73 8.74
CA LEU A 36 -2.12 -8.74 9.42
C LEU A 36 -2.75 -7.36 9.29
N ARG A 37 -3.04 -6.70 10.37
CA ARG A 37 -3.64 -5.36 10.56
C ARG A 37 -4.97 -5.42 11.33
N ALA A 38 -4.96 -6.07 12.48
CA ALA A 38 -6.10 -6.16 13.40
C ALA A 38 -6.77 -4.81 13.76
N ARG A 39 -6.09 -3.67 13.49
CA ARG A 39 -6.60 -2.31 13.68
C ARG A 39 -7.09 -1.63 12.39
N ALA A 40 -6.92 -2.23 11.22
CA ALA A 40 -7.53 -1.71 10.00
C ALA A 40 -9.04 -1.88 10.07
N LYS A 41 -9.79 -1.04 9.36
CA LYS A 41 -11.12 -1.44 8.93
C LYS A 41 -10.91 -2.63 8.00
N ASN A 42 -11.19 -3.83 8.50
CA ASN A 42 -11.14 -5.02 7.69
C ASN A 42 -12.45 -5.14 6.91
N PHE A 43 -12.42 -5.84 5.80
CA PHE A 43 -13.60 -6.03 4.97
C PHE A 43 -14.56 -7.02 5.63
N SER A 44 -15.84 -6.67 5.74
CA SER A 44 -16.90 -7.63 5.98
C SER A 44 -17.07 -8.57 4.78
N ALA A 45 -17.78 -9.66 4.95
CA ALA A 45 -18.10 -10.59 3.86
C ALA A 45 -18.83 -9.87 2.70
N GLU A 46 -19.78 -8.98 3.04
CA GLU A 46 -20.52 -8.17 2.08
C GLU A 46 -19.63 -7.20 1.33
N ASP A 47 -18.74 -6.46 2.03
CA ASP A 47 -17.79 -5.54 1.41
C ASP A 47 -16.79 -6.27 0.50
N MET A 48 -16.32 -7.48 0.91
CA MET A 48 -15.46 -8.31 0.07
C MET A 48 -16.17 -8.69 -1.23
N LYS A 49 -17.40 -9.20 -1.13
CA LYS A 49 -18.18 -9.61 -2.30
C LYS A 49 -18.42 -8.45 -3.25
N ALA A 50 -18.88 -7.31 -2.73
CA ALA A 50 -19.10 -6.10 -3.53
C ALA A 50 -17.81 -5.57 -4.15
N GLY A 51 -16.67 -5.69 -3.44
CA GLY A 51 -15.36 -5.29 -3.94
C GLY A 51 -14.85 -6.21 -5.06
N ILE A 52 -15.04 -7.51 -4.93
CA ILE A 52 -14.66 -8.51 -5.94
C ILE A 52 -15.51 -8.32 -7.21
N GLU A 53 -16.82 -8.19 -7.07
CA GLU A 53 -17.72 -7.92 -8.19
C GLU A 53 -17.30 -6.66 -8.94
N PHE A 54 -17.07 -5.55 -8.23
CA PHE A 54 -16.60 -4.30 -8.82
C PHE A 54 -15.25 -4.45 -9.53
N ALA A 55 -14.30 -5.12 -8.91
CA ALA A 55 -12.97 -5.33 -9.50
C ALA A 55 -13.06 -6.16 -10.79
N HIS A 56 -13.84 -7.26 -10.79
CA HIS A 56 -14.04 -8.11 -11.95
C HIS A 56 -14.74 -7.38 -13.10
N GLU A 57 -15.74 -6.53 -12.81
CA GLU A 57 -16.39 -5.67 -13.82
C GLU A 57 -15.39 -4.74 -14.53
N HIS A 58 -14.28 -4.39 -13.87
CA HIS A 58 -13.23 -3.53 -14.40
C HIS A 58 -11.98 -4.30 -14.84
N GLY A 59 -12.01 -5.64 -14.86
CA GLY A 59 -10.91 -6.49 -15.30
C GLY A 59 -9.75 -6.64 -14.29
N ALA A 60 -9.95 -6.24 -13.03
CA ALA A 60 -8.97 -6.38 -11.96
C ALA A 60 -9.26 -7.58 -11.06
N LYS A 61 -8.22 -8.12 -10.41
CA LYS A 61 -8.29 -9.26 -9.47
C LYS A 61 -8.32 -8.80 -8.01
N VAL A 62 -8.80 -9.66 -7.11
CA VAL A 62 -8.78 -9.41 -5.68
C VAL A 62 -8.15 -10.57 -4.92
N TYR A 63 -7.12 -10.27 -4.11
CA TYR A 63 -6.41 -11.25 -3.29
C TYR A 63 -6.69 -11.01 -1.80
N VAL A 64 -7.04 -12.06 -1.08
CA VAL A 64 -7.37 -11.98 0.34
C VAL A 64 -6.19 -12.46 1.19
N THR A 65 -5.79 -11.66 2.20
CA THR A 65 -4.70 -12.03 3.11
C THR A 65 -5.18 -12.89 4.26
N ALA A 66 -4.54 -14.06 4.43
CA ALA A 66 -4.61 -14.93 5.60
C ALA A 66 -3.17 -15.21 6.08
N ASN A 67 -2.42 -14.14 6.36
CA ASN A 67 -0.96 -14.18 6.45
C ASN A 67 -0.40 -13.84 7.84
N ILE A 68 -1.15 -14.09 8.91
CA ILE A 68 -0.60 -14.10 10.27
C ILE A 68 0.37 -15.29 10.45
N LEU A 69 1.24 -15.21 11.45
CA LEU A 69 1.92 -16.38 11.99
C LEU A 69 0.97 -17.03 13.01
N ALA A 70 0.30 -18.09 12.59
CA ALA A 70 -0.78 -18.68 13.36
C ALA A 70 -0.28 -19.43 14.60
N HIS A 71 -0.95 -19.22 15.74
CA HIS A 71 -0.84 -20.06 16.92
C HIS A 71 -1.94 -21.13 16.90
N ASN A 72 -1.85 -22.15 17.74
CA ASN A 72 -2.83 -23.25 17.76
C ASN A 72 -4.27 -22.78 17.88
N GLN A 73 -4.52 -21.76 18.70
CA GLN A 73 -5.85 -21.17 18.87
C GLN A 73 -6.38 -20.47 17.61
N ASP A 74 -5.48 -19.96 16.75
CA ASP A 74 -5.87 -19.32 15.50
C ASP A 74 -6.31 -20.35 14.46
N LEU A 75 -5.74 -21.58 14.51
CA LEU A 75 -6.07 -22.64 13.55
C LEU A 75 -7.52 -23.16 13.70
N GLU A 76 -8.12 -23.04 14.88
CA GLU A 76 -9.49 -23.52 15.12
C GLU A 76 -10.54 -22.81 14.25
N GLY A 77 -10.31 -21.53 13.86
CA GLY A 77 -11.23 -20.77 13.03
C GLY A 77 -10.87 -20.69 11.53
N VAL A 78 -9.67 -21.12 11.15
CA VAL A 78 -9.17 -20.98 9.77
C VAL A 78 -10.02 -21.75 8.77
N GLU A 79 -10.42 -22.99 9.12
CA GLU A 79 -11.21 -23.85 8.23
C GLU A 79 -12.57 -23.22 7.92
N GLN A 80 -13.27 -22.72 8.95
CA GLN A 80 -14.56 -22.04 8.78
C GLN A 80 -14.40 -20.78 7.92
N TYR A 81 -13.37 -19.99 8.17
CA TYR A 81 -13.09 -18.79 7.38
C TYR A 81 -12.83 -19.12 5.89
N PHE A 82 -12.14 -20.21 5.60
CA PHE A 82 -11.93 -20.63 4.23
C PHE A 82 -13.20 -21.16 3.55
N GLU A 83 -14.10 -21.80 4.28
CA GLU A 83 -15.42 -22.15 3.74
C GLU A 83 -16.26 -20.88 3.40
N GLU A 84 -16.15 -19.82 4.19
CA GLU A 84 -16.77 -18.53 3.88
C GLU A 84 -16.15 -17.91 2.61
N LEU A 85 -14.80 -17.95 2.47
CA LEU A 85 -14.11 -17.44 1.27
C LEU A 85 -14.44 -18.24 0.02
N LYS A 86 -14.79 -19.51 0.13
CA LYS A 86 -15.25 -20.35 -0.98
C LYS A 86 -16.52 -19.79 -1.63
N GLU A 87 -17.43 -19.23 -0.83
CA GLU A 87 -18.65 -18.58 -1.31
C GLU A 87 -18.38 -17.17 -1.87
N ILE A 88 -17.40 -16.46 -1.30
CA ILE A 88 -17.00 -15.10 -1.70
C ILE A 88 -16.20 -15.11 -3.00
N ARG A 89 -15.37 -16.14 -3.24
CA ARG A 89 -14.57 -16.40 -4.44
C ARG A 89 -13.55 -15.32 -4.78
N PRO A 90 -12.61 -14.99 -3.88
CA PRO A 90 -11.46 -14.18 -4.27
C PRO A 90 -10.60 -14.92 -5.32
N ASP A 91 -9.78 -14.18 -6.06
CA ASP A 91 -8.91 -14.76 -7.09
C ASP A 91 -7.73 -15.54 -6.51
N ALA A 92 -7.21 -15.13 -5.34
CA ALA A 92 -6.15 -15.85 -4.63
C ALA A 92 -6.15 -15.55 -3.13
N LEU A 93 -5.45 -16.43 -2.39
CA LEU A 93 -5.12 -16.23 -0.96
C LEU A 93 -3.63 -15.90 -0.79
N ILE A 94 -3.32 -14.94 0.08
CA ILE A 94 -1.94 -14.62 0.48
C ILE A 94 -1.70 -15.22 1.86
N ILE A 95 -0.86 -16.27 1.95
CA ILE A 95 -0.62 -17.09 3.15
C ILE A 95 0.86 -17.10 3.49
N SER A 96 1.21 -17.17 4.78
CA SER A 96 2.61 -17.28 5.24
C SER A 96 2.88 -18.51 6.09
N ASP A 97 1.90 -18.97 6.83
CA ASP A 97 2.01 -20.10 7.76
C ASP A 97 1.79 -21.45 7.04
N PRO A 98 2.71 -22.42 7.17
CA PRO A 98 2.54 -23.73 6.52
C PRO A 98 1.31 -24.52 6.99
N GLY A 99 0.90 -24.37 8.26
CA GLY A 99 -0.32 -25.02 8.77
C GLY A 99 -1.59 -24.43 8.15
N VAL A 100 -1.64 -23.10 8.01
CA VAL A 100 -2.73 -22.40 7.31
C VAL A 100 -2.73 -22.77 5.83
N PHE A 101 -1.56 -22.91 5.20
CA PHE A 101 -1.42 -23.34 3.81
C PHE A 101 -2.01 -24.74 3.58
N GLU A 102 -1.71 -25.69 4.46
CA GLU A 102 -2.23 -27.07 4.37
C GLU A 102 -3.75 -27.09 4.50
N ILE A 103 -4.32 -26.30 5.43
CA ILE A 103 -5.77 -26.16 5.56
C ILE A 103 -6.38 -25.56 4.28
N ALA A 104 -5.76 -24.53 3.72
CA ALA A 104 -6.23 -23.91 2.48
C ALA A 104 -6.25 -24.92 1.32
N LYS A 105 -5.20 -25.70 1.14
CA LYS A 105 -5.13 -26.75 0.09
C LYS A 105 -6.19 -27.82 0.27
N ARG A 106 -6.59 -28.12 1.50
CA ARG A 106 -7.64 -29.11 1.80
C ARG A 106 -9.04 -28.57 1.57
N VAL A 107 -9.32 -27.34 2.02
CA VAL A 107 -10.66 -26.70 1.98
C VAL A 107 -10.94 -26.08 0.61
N LEU A 108 -9.92 -25.48 -0.01
CA LEU A 108 -9.99 -24.73 -1.25
C LEU A 108 -8.95 -25.26 -2.26
N PRO A 109 -9.06 -26.52 -2.72
CA PRO A 109 -8.02 -27.19 -3.53
C PRO A 109 -7.70 -26.46 -4.85
N GLU A 110 -8.68 -25.76 -5.43
CA GLU A 110 -8.53 -25.01 -6.69
C GLU A 110 -8.11 -23.56 -6.49
N MET A 111 -8.05 -23.07 -5.24
CA MET A 111 -7.70 -21.69 -4.93
C MET A 111 -6.22 -21.44 -5.21
N GLU A 112 -5.94 -20.36 -5.94
CA GLU A 112 -4.59 -19.89 -6.15
C GLU A 112 -3.99 -19.38 -4.81
N ILE A 113 -2.77 -19.82 -4.49
CA ILE A 113 -2.09 -19.43 -3.25
C ILE A 113 -0.80 -18.68 -3.58
N HIS A 114 -0.67 -17.49 -3.01
CA HIS A 114 0.52 -16.66 -3.01
C HIS A 114 1.19 -16.73 -1.64
N ILE A 115 2.49 -17.02 -1.62
CA ILE A 115 3.24 -17.09 -0.35
C ILE A 115 3.67 -15.68 0.06
N SER A 116 3.19 -15.25 1.21
CA SER A 116 3.47 -13.91 1.76
C SER A 116 4.96 -13.69 2.05
N THR A 117 5.38 -12.41 1.99
CA THR A 117 6.71 -11.97 2.47
C THR A 117 6.97 -12.34 3.93
N GLN A 118 5.94 -12.58 4.74
CA GLN A 118 6.05 -13.04 6.12
C GLN A 118 6.69 -14.43 6.26
N ALA A 119 6.70 -15.22 5.19
CA ALA A 119 7.43 -16.50 5.14
C ALA A 119 8.94 -16.31 4.92
N ASN A 120 9.42 -15.07 4.69
CA ASN A 120 10.82 -14.69 4.53
C ASN A 120 11.56 -15.49 3.44
N ASN A 121 11.00 -15.48 2.24
CA ASN A 121 11.55 -16.20 1.08
C ASN A 121 12.75 -15.44 0.49
N THR A 122 13.96 -15.96 0.69
CA THR A 122 15.22 -15.30 0.34
C THR A 122 16.08 -16.05 -0.68
N ASN A 123 15.65 -17.21 -1.17
CA ASN A 123 16.45 -18.02 -2.09
C ASN A 123 15.58 -18.91 -2.98
N TYR A 124 16.09 -19.30 -4.14
CA TYR A 124 15.38 -20.13 -5.11
C TYR A 124 14.93 -21.50 -4.56
N GLY A 125 15.64 -22.06 -3.57
CA GLY A 125 15.25 -23.33 -2.95
C GLY A 125 13.91 -23.23 -2.22
N THR A 126 13.65 -22.08 -1.57
CA THR A 126 12.36 -21.79 -0.93
C THR A 126 11.24 -21.65 -1.96
N TYR A 127 11.49 -20.98 -3.09
CA TYR A 127 10.52 -20.87 -4.18
C TYR A 127 10.19 -22.24 -4.78
N LEU A 128 11.18 -23.08 -5.05
CA LEU A 128 10.98 -24.44 -5.53
C LEU A 128 10.24 -25.33 -4.52
N PHE A 129 10.47 -25.11 -3.22
CA PHE A 129 9.72 -25.80 -2.17
C PHE A 129 8.23 -25.48 -2.25
N TRP A 130 7.88 -24.20 -2.27
CA TRP A 130 6.49 -23.76 -2.35
C TRP A 130 5.81 -24.14 -3.67
N HIS A 131 6.54 -24.06 -4.79
CA HIS A 131 6.06 -24.52 -6.10
C HIS A 131 5.65 -26.01 -6.07
N ARG A 132 6.49 -26.89 -5.51
CA ARG A 132 6.16 -28.31 -5.37
C ARG A 132 4.93 -28.57 -4.52
N LEU A 133 4.61 -27.69 -3.59
CA LEU A 133 3.39 -27.75 -2.78
C LEU A 133 2.17 -27.14 -3.48
N GLY A 134 2.35 -26.57 -4.67
CA GLY A 134 1.27 -26.01 -5.48
C GLY A 134 0.97 -24.54 -5.21
N ALA A 135 1.93 -23.77 -4.65
CA ALA A 135 1.83 -22.32 -4.64
C ALA A 135 2.13 -21.75 -6.04
N LYS A 136 1.36 -20.74 -6.44
CA LYS A 136 1.49 -20.10 -7.76
C LYS A 136 2.51 -18.96 -7.74
N ARG A 137 2.61 -18.22 -6.64
CA ARG A 137 3.39 -16.99 -6.51
C ARG A 137 4.10 -16.94 -5.16
N VAL A 138 5.30 -16.37 -5.15
CA VAL A 138 6.03 -16.06 -3.91
C VAL A 138 6.35 -14.57 -3.84
N VAL A 139 5.99 -13.95 -2.71
CA VAL A 139 6.40 -12.59 -2.39
C VAL A 139 7.81 -12.62 -1.82
N SER A 140 8.75 -11.98 -2.51
CA SER A 140 10.15 -11.91 -2.08
C SER A 140 10.28 -11.20 -0.72
N ALA A 141 11.28 -11.60 0.05
CA ALA A 141 11.75 -10.78 1.17
C ALA A 141 12.27 -9.43 0.66
N ARG A 142 12.05 -8.35 1.43
CA ARG A 142 12.46 -6.98 1.04
C ARG A 142 13.96 -6.75 1.12
N GLU A 143 14.67 -7.69 1.70
CA GLU A 143 16.11 -7.68 1.91
C GLU A 143 16.89 -8.24 0.71
N LEU A 144 16.20 -8.71 -0.34
CA LEU A 144 16.82 -9.19 -1.57
C LEU A 144 17.21 -8.03 -2.50
N SER A 145 18.40 -8.16 -3.10
CA SER A 145 18.85 -7.33 -4.21
C SER A 145 18.25 -7.78 -5.55
N LEU A 146 18.22 -6.88 -6.55
CA LEU A 146 17.80 -7.24 -7.92
C LEU A 146 18.67 -8.37 -8.52
N ALA A 147 19.96 -8.42 -8.18
CA ALA A 147 20.84 -9.48 -8.61
C ALA A 147 20.41 -10.85 -8.07
N GLU A 148 20.02 -10.93 -6.80
CA GLU A 148 19.51 -12.16 -6.20
C GLU A 148 18.15 -12.56 -6.78
N ILE A 149 17.27 -11.58 -7.05
CA ILE A 149 15.96 -11.85 -7.69
C ILE A 149 16.15 -12.43 -9.10
N ARG A 150 17.09 -11.88 -9.91
CA ARG A 150 17.45 -12.44 -11.22
C ARG A 150 17.94 -13.88 -11.10
N GLN A 151 18.82 -14.17 -10.13
CA GLN A 151 19.30 -15.54 -9.87
C GLN A 151 18.17 -16.50 -9.45
N ILE A 152 17.19 -16.01 -8.69
CA ILE A 152 15.99 -16.78 -8.36
C ILE A 152 15.21 -17.07 -9.64
N ARG A 153 14.93 -16.04 -10.46
CA ARG A 153 14.17 -16.17 -11.72
C ARG A 153 14.78 -17.22 -12.66
N GLU A 154 16.10 -17.23 -12.79
CA GLU A 154 16.84 -18.18 -13.64
C GLU A 154 16.72 -19.65 -13.19
N LYS A 155 16.35 -19.90 -11.93
CA LYS A 155 16.37 -21.24 -11.30
C LYS A 155 15.01 -21.79 -10.97
N ILE A 156 13.95 -21.01 -11.13
CA ILE A 156 12.57 -21.43 -10.87
C ILE A 156 11.80 -21.66 -12.18
N PRO A 157 10.77 -22.52 -12.18
CA PRO A 157 9.93 -22.72 -13.36
C PRO A 157 9.25 -21.46 -13.84
N ASP A 158 8.92 -21.41 -15.14
CA ASP A 158 8.28 -20.27 -15.76
C ASP A 158 6.86 -19.98 -15.25
N ASP A 159 6.17 -21.00 -14.76
CA ASP A 159 4.84 -20.92 -14.19
C ASP A 159 4.82 -20.48 -12.71
N MET A 160 5.99 -20.38 -12.07
CA MET A 160 6.17 -19.82 -10.74
C MET A 160 6.36 -18.31 -10.82
N GLU A 161 5.49 -17.52 -10.20
CA GLU A 161 5.55 -16.07 -10.23
C GLU A 161 6.35 -15.47 -9.06
N ILE A 162 7.05 -14.37 -9.35
CA ILE A 162 7.76 -13.54 -8.37
C ILE A 162 6.96 -12.26 -8.14
N GLU A 163 6.58 -11.99 -6.90
CA GLU A 163 6.03 -10.71 -6.47
C GLU A 163 7.04 -9.97 -5.61
N SER A 164 7.19 -8.67 -5.79
CA SER A 164 8.11 -7.86 -4.97
C SER A 164 7.52 -6.51 -4.60
N PHE A 165 7.81 -6.03 -3.38
CA PHE A 165 7.43 -4.68 -3.00
C PHE A 165 8.26 -3.66 -3.76
N ILE A 166 7.58 -2.63 -4.29
CA ILE A 166 8.23 -1.56 -5.06
C ILE A 166 8.00 -0.17 -4.45
N HIS A 167 7.07 -0.05 -3.49
CA HIS A 167 6.74 1.23 -2.87
C HIS A 167 6.15 1.06 -1.47
N GLY A 168 6.40 2.04 -0.60
CA GLY A 168 5.80 2.18 0.71
C GLY A 168 6.72 1.85 1.88
N ALA A 169 6.15 1.70 3.07
CA ALA A 169 6.90 1.61 4.32
C ALA A 169 7.84 0.40 4.39
N MET A 170 9.09 0.65 4.79
CA MET A 170 10.06 -0.39 5.11
C MET A 170 9.99 -0.79 6.59
N CYS A 171 10.39 -2.02 6.89
CA CYS A 171 10.52 -2.55 8.24
C CYS A 171 11.98 -2.63 8.65
N ILE A 172 12.28 -2.45 9.96
CA ILE A 172 13.63 -2.58 10.52
C ILE A 172 14.14 -4.03 10.55
N SER A 173 13.25 -5.00 10.50
CA SER A 173 13.59 -6.42 10.52
C SER A 173 12.89 -7.16 9.39
N TYR A 174 13.32 -8.40 9.17
CA TYR A 174 12.55 -9.31 8.33
C TYR A 174 11.08 -9.34 8.72
N SER A 175 10.22 -9.39 7.74
CA SER A 175 8.77 -9.33 7.91
C SER A 175 8.28 -10.40 8.89
N GLY A 176 7.48 -10.02 9.89
CA GLY A 176 6.96 -10.94 10.90
C GLY A 176 7.97 -11.47 11.92
N ARG A 177 9.21 -10.97 11.98
CA ARG A 177 10.25 -11.47 12.89
C ARG A 177 10.61 -10.52 14.03
N CYS A 178 10.01 -9.34 14.09
CA CYS A 178 10.29 -8.34 15.10
C CYS A 178 9.43 -8.57 16.35
N LEU A 179 10.07 -8.68 17.51
CA LEU A 179 9.42 -8.78 18.83
C LEU A 179 9.36 -7.45 19.59
N LEU A 180 9.93 -6.35 19.04
CA LEU A 180 10.05 -5.08 19.74
C LEU A 180 8.69 -4.51 20.19
N SER A 181 7.67 -4.61 19.34
CA SER A 181 6.31 -4.17 19.67
C SER A 181 5.70 -5.00 20.81
N ASN A 182 5.84 -6.32 20.74
CA ASN A 182 5.36 -7.21 21.81
C ASN A 182 6.07 -6.91 23.12
N PHE A 183 7.41 -6.82 23.10
CA PHE A 183 8.21 -6.57 24.29
C PHE A 183 7.87 -5.24 24.96
N LEU A 184 7.74 -4.14 24.20
CA LEU A 184 7.51 -2.80 24.76
C LEU A 184 6.05 -2.50 25.08
N THR A 185 5.08 -3.14 24.40
CA THR A 185 3.67 -2.75 24.50
C THR A 185 2.71 -3.92 24.71
N GLY A 186 3.20 -5.15 24.80
CA GLY A 186 2.36 -6.36 24.86
C GLY A 186 1.58 -6.63 23.57
N ARG A 187 1.91 -5.93 22.43
CA ARG A 187 1.16 -6.01 21.19
C ARG A 187 1.99 -6.65 20.10
N ASP A 188 1.51 -7.80 19.63
CA ASP A 188 2.26 -8.64 18.71
C ASP A 188 2.19 -8.12 17.27
N ALA A 189 3.37 -7.81 16.71
CA ALA A 189 3.50 -7.41 15.31
C ALA A 189 3.13 -8.54 14.34
N ASN A 190 3.34 -9.79 14.75
CA ASN A 190 3.06 -10.99 13.95
C ASN A 190 1.57 -11.31 13.87
N GLN A 191 0.79 -10.75 14.79
CA GLN A 191 -0.67 -10.79 14.82
C GLN A 191 -1.30 -9.47 14.30
N GLY A 192 -0.54 -8.66 13.55
CA GLY A 192 -1.03 -7.42 12.96
C GLY A 192 -1.17 -6.24 13.91
N ALA A 193 -0.71 -6.34 15.14
CA ALA A 193 -0.88 -5.32 16.19
C ALA A 193 0.37 -4.45 16.42
N CYS A 194 1.28 -4.34 15.44
CA CYS A 194 2.51 -3.55 15.57
C CYS A 194 2.25 -2.09 15.91
N THR A 195 2.90 -1.59 16.98
CA THR A 195 2.84 -0.19 17.43
C THR A 195 3.94 0.69 16.83
N HIS A 196 4.76 0.13 15.95
CA HIS A 196 5.91 0.80 15.32
C HIS A 196 6.92 1.40 16.30
N PRO A 197 7.34 0.69 17.37
CA PRO A 197 8.25 1.26 18.35
C PRO A 197 9.64 1.57 17.77
N CYS A 198 10.06 0.91 16.71
CA CYS A 198 11.28 1.26 15.98
C CYS A 198 11.31 2.70 15.43
N ARG A 199 10.17 3.40 15.46
CA ARG A 199 10.01 4.78 14.98
C ARG A 199 9.79 5.78 16.11
N TRP A 200 9.85 5.35 17.35
CA TRP A 200 9.78 6.23 18.50
C TRP A 200 11.12 6.89 18.75
N ASN A 201 11.10 8.06 19.37
CA ASN A 201 12.31 8.70 19.86
C ASN A 201 12.79 8.01 21.11
N TYR A 202 14.08 7.68 21.16
CA TYR A 202 14.72 7.06 22.31
C TYR A 202 15.90 7.90 22.77
N ALA A 203 16.19 7.80 24.06
CA ALA A 203 17.43 8.30 24.65
C ALA A 203 18.01 7.20 25.57
N LEU A 204 19.31 7.07 25.57
CA LEU A 204 20.01 6.22 26.57
C LEU A 204 20.23 6.99 27.82
N MET A 205 20.05 6.33 28.98
CA MET A 205 20.40 6.82 30.27
C MET A 205 21.34 5.81 30.91
N GLU A 206 22.48 6.28 31.42
CA GLU A 206 23.38 5.44 32.17
C GLU A 206 22.89 5.35 33.62
N GLU A 207 22.84 4.14 34.21
CA GLU A 207 22.30 3.90 35.54
C GLU A 207 23.05 4.70 36.63
N SER A 208 24.37 4.90 36.45
CA SER A 208 25.19 5.69 37.34
C SER A 208 24.99 7.21 37.23
N ARG A 209 24.29 7.68 36.20
CA ARG A 209 24.00 9.10 35.94
C ARG A 209 22.50 9.32 35.65
N PRO A 210 21.62 9.09 36.66
CA PRO A 210 20.19 9.22 36.48
C PRO A 210 19.81 10.68 36.15
N GLY A 211 18.98 10.85 35.11
CA GLY A 211 18.51 12.17 34.62
C GLY A 211 19.36 12.80 33.52
N GLU A 212 20.51 12.22 33.17
CA GLU A 212 21.28 12.59 31.99
C GLU A 212 20.85 11.71 30.78
N TYR A 213 20.06 12.29 29.90
CA TYR A 213 19.59 11.59 28.68
C TYR A 213 20.55 11.83 27.53
N MET A 214 21.15 10.74 27.05
CA MET A 214 22.02 10.77 25.88
C MET A 214 21.17 10.43 24.65
N PRO A 215 21.03 11.34 23.66
CA PRO A 215 20.33 11.03 22.43
C PRO A 215 21.06 9.90 21.68
N VAL A 216 20.29 9.02 21.08
CA VAL A 216 20.84 7.89 20.33
C VAL A 216 21.03 8.32 18.87
N PHE A 217 22.27 8.42 18.42
CA PHE A 217 22.65 8.75 17.05
C PHE A 217 23.47 7.62 16.45
N GLU A 218 23.44 7.47 15.13
CA GLU A 218 24.34 6.56 14.44
C GLU A 218 25.68 7.22 14.14
N ASN A 219 26.74 6.48 14.39
CA ASN A 219 28.05 6.75 13.83
C ASN A 219 28.69 5.41 13.41
N GLU A 220 29.91 5.44 12.86
CA GLU A 220 30.62 4.27 12.34
C GLU A 220 30.78 3.07 13.30
N ARG A 221 30.25 3.15 14.53
CA ARG A 221 30.47 2.19 15.62
C ARG A 221 29.23 1.61 16.26
N GLY A 222 28.01 2.02 15.89
CA GLY A 222 26.86 1.60 16.66
C GLY A 222 25.50 1.56 16.01
N THR A 223 24.62 0.80 16.62
CA THR A 223 23.26 0.45 16.18
C THR A 223 22.25 1.45 16.70
N PHE A 224 21.27 1.79 15.91
CA PHE A 224 20.19 2.74 16.21
C PHE A 224 18.86 2.08 16.02
N ILE A 225 17.85 2.59 16.76
CA ILE A 225 16.45 2.19 16.58
C ILE A 225 15.85 3.18 15.60
N PHE A 226 15.23 2.74 14.45
CA PHE A 226 15.39 3.45 13.20
C PHE A 226 14.08 3.79 12.54
N ASN A 227 14.01 5.00 12.03
CA ASN A 227 12.96 5.51 11.19
C ASN A 227 13.37 5.35 9.72
N SER A 228 13.12 4.18 9.15
CA SER A 228 13.45 3.90 7.76
C SER A 228 12.68 4.81 6.81
N LYS A 229 13.35 5.31 5.78
CA LYS A 229 12.72 5.94 4.61
C LYS A 229 11.75 4.97 3.95
N ASP A 230 10.79 5.50 3.20
CA ASP A 230 9.86 4.67 2.43
C ASP A 230 10.53 4.16 1.14
N LEU A 231 10.26 2.91 0.79
CA LEU A 231 10.72 2.34 -0.49
C LEU A 231 10.04 3.07 -1.65
N CYS A 232 10.81 3.41 -2.70
CA CYS A 232 10.27 3.94 -3.93
C CYS A 232 11.14 3.53 -5.12
N MET A 233 10.58 2.69 -6.01
CA MET A 233 11.26 2.17 -7.19
C MET A 233 10.71 2.78 -8.49
N ILE A 234 10.06 3.94 -8.42
CA ILE A 234 9.40 4.57 -9.58
C ILE A 234 10.39 4.95 -10.70
N GLU A 235 11.64 5.23 -10.35
CA GLU A 235 12.72 5.54 -11.29
C GLU A 235 13.46 4.30 -11.81
N HIS A 236 13.06 3.10 -11.32
CA HIS A 236 13.71 1.82 -11.58
C HIS A 236 12.74 0.74 -12.06
N VAL A 237 11.60 1.16 -12.61
CA VAL A 237 10.59 0.24 -13.20
C VAL A 237 11.21 -0.67 -14.27
N PRO A 238 12.08 -0.18 -15.18
CA PRO A 238 12.75 -1.04 -16.15
C PRO A 238 13.56 -2.17 -15.50
N GLU A 239 14.42 -1.84 -14.53
CA GLU A 239 15.28 -2.81 -13.85
C GLU A 239 14.49 -3.89 -13.09
N MET A 240 13.33 -3.51 -12.56
CA MET A 240 12.41 -4.42 -11.88
C MET A 240 11.76 -5.41 -12.87
N ILE A 241 11.30 -4.91 -14.02
CA ILE A 241 10.72 -5.74 -15.10
C ILE A 241 11.79 -6.68 -15.66
N GLU A 242 12.98 -6.17 -15.93
CA GLU A 242 14.11 -6.95 -16.46
C GLU A 242 14.64 -8.00 -15.46
N ALA A 243 14.45 -7.78 -14.17
CA ALA A 243 14.76 -8.77 -13.14
C ALA A 243 13.79 -9.97 -13.15
N GLY A 244 12.71 -9.90 -13.94
CA GLY A 244 11.72 -10.97 -14.08
C GLY A 244 10.71 -11.03 -12.95
N ILE A 245 10.39 -9.89 -12.34
CA ILE A 245 9.32 -9.74 -11.34
C ILE A 245 7.99 -9.68 -12.09
N ASP A 246 7.06 -10.56 -11.74
CA ASP A 246 5.75 -10.68 -12.39
C ASP A 246 4.71 -9.75 -11.76
N SER A 247 4.82 -9.44 -10.44
CA SER A 247 3.88 -8.57 -9.73
C SER A 247 4.59 -7.52 -8.88
N PHE A 248 4.20 -6.27 -9.10
CA PHE A 248 4.69 -5.06 -8.42
C PHE A 248 3.76 -4.67 -7.29
N LYS A 249 4.17 -4.93 -6.05
CA LYS A 249 3.36 -4.72 -4.86
C LYS A 249 3.61 -3.39 -4.19
N ILE A 250 2.54 -2.67 -3.90
CA ILE A 250 2.56 -1.45 -3.11
C ILE A 250 2.20 -1.77 -1.65
N GLU A 251 2.96 -1.24 -0.68
CA GLU A 251 2.60 -1.32 0.74
C GLU A 251 1.74 -0.12 1.14
N GLY A 252 0.70 -0.34 1.96
CA GLY A 252 -0.09 0.77 2.46
C GLY A 252 -1.57 0.49 2.74
N ARG A 253 -1.96 -0.67 3.25
CA ARG A 253 -3.36 -1.00 3.57
C ARG A 253 -4.07 0.02 4.49
N MET A 254 -3.30 0.74 5.33
CA MET A 254 -3.83 1.78 6.23
C MET A 254 -3.85 3.18 5.59
N LYS A 255 -3.46 3.29 4.34
CA LYS A 255 -3.35 4.58 3.64
C LYS A 255 -4.70 5.04 3.09
N THR A 256 -4.79 6.35 2.82
CA THR A 256 -5.99 7.00 2.27
C THR A 256 -6.20 6.69 0.79
N ALA A 257 -7.41 6.95 0.29
CA ALA A 257 -7.72 6.88 -1.14
C ALA A 257 -6.79 7.79 -1.97
N LEU A 258 -6.45 9.00 -1.50
CA LEU A 258 -5.47 9.87 -2.17
C LEU A 258 -4.12 9.18 -2.37
N TYR A 259 -3.56 8.54 -1.32
CA TYR A 259 -2.28 7.83 -1.45
C TYR A 259 -2.38 6.69 -2.47
N VAL A 260 -3.41 5.86 -2.35
CA VAL A 260 -3.62 4.71 -3.22
C VAL A 260 -3.78 5.14 -4.67
N ALA A 261 -4.62 6.12 -4.95
CA ALA A 261 -4.83 6.67 -6.29
C ALA A 261 -3.55 7.27 -6.88
N THR A 262 -2.84 8.09 -6.09
CA THR A 262 -1.61 8.77 -6.54
C THR A 262 -0.53 7.75 -6.92
N VAL A 263 -0.28 6.75 -6.07
CA VAL A 263 0.75 5.74 -6.29
C VAL A 263 0.35 4.80 -7.42
N ALA A 264 -0.90 4.31 -7.44
CA ALA A 264 -1.40 3.44 -8.51
C ALA A 264 -1.27 4.11 -9.88
N ARG A 265 -1.77 5.34 -10.04
CA ARG A 265 -1.71 6.10 -11.29
C ARG A 265 -0.27 6.33 -11.77
N ALA A 266 0.62 6.70 -10.86
CA ALA A 266 2.02 6.94 -11.22
C ALA A 266 2.73 5.68 -11.70
N TYR A 267 2.61 4.56 -10.96
CA TYR A 267 3.23 3.31 -11.37
C TYR A 267 2.57 2.67 -12.59
N ARG A 268 1.23 2.74 -12.71
CA ARG A 268 0.55 2.25 -13.92
C ARG A 268 1.08 2.96 -15.15
N ARG A 269 1.13 4.28 -15.13
CA ARG A 269 1.67 5.06 -16.23
C ARG A 269 3.14 4.75 -16.51
N ALA A 270 3.97 4.60 -15.48
CA ALA A 270 5.38 4.26 -15.64
C ALA A 270 5.59 2.88 -16.31
N ILE A 271 4.79 1.88 -15.90
CA ILE A 271 4.82 0.53 -16.49
C ILE A 271 4.37 0.59 -17.96
N ASP A 272 3.26 1.28 -18.24
CA ASP A 272 2.70 1.38 -19.60
C ASP A 272 3.61 2.16 -20.55
N ASP A 273 4.16 3.30 -20.08
CA ASP A 273 5.11 4.09 -20.85
C ASP A 273 6.36 3.27 -21.20
N TYR A 274 6.93 2.51 -20.22
CA TYR A 274 8.07 1.65 -20.49
C TYR A 274 7.75 0.50 -21.45
N LYS A 275 6.60 -0.15 -21.29
CA LYS A 275 6.17 -1.23 -22.19
C LYS A 275 5.95 -0.72 -23.60
N LYS A 276 5.45 0.50 -23.75
CA LYS A 276 5.19 1.14 -25.04
C LYS A 276 6.48 1.62 -25.72
N ASP A 277 7.32 2.33 -24.99
CA ASP A 277 8.60 2.88 -25.46
C ASP A 277 9.47 3.26 -24.25
N PRO A 278 10.67 2.64 -24.06
CA PRO A 278 11.58 3.00 -22.99
C PRO A 278 11.99 4.47 -22.95
N GLU A 279 12.03 5.17 -24.11
CA GLU A 279 12.34 6.60 -24.15
C GLU A 279 11.19 7.44 -23.62
N LEU A 280 9.94 7.02 -23.82
CA LEU A 280 8.77 7.69 -23.25
C LEU A 280 8.81 7.63 -21.71
N TYR A 281 9.17 6.46 -21.15
CA TYR A 281 9.37 6.32 -19.71
C TYR A 281 10.44 7.29 -19.20
N ARG A 282 11.62 7.35 -19.85
CA ARG A 282 12.71 8.25 -19.45
C ARG A 282 12.31 9.72 -19.50
N LYS A 283 11.57 10.11 -20.53
CA LYS A 283 11.05 11.48 -20.68
C LYS A 283 10.09 11.86 -19.57
N ASN A 284 9.32 10.91 -19.04
CA ASN A 284 8.27 11.15 -18.06
C ASN A 284 8.71 10.92 -16.60
N ILE A 285 9.97 10.55 -16.32
CA ILE A 285 10.48 10.28 -14.95
C ILE A 285 10.19 11.44 -13.99
N SER A 286 10.41 12.68 -14.42
CA SER A 286 10.16 13.87 -13.58
C SER A 286 8.68 13.97 -13.17
N TRP A 287 7.76 13.65 -14.08
CA TRP A 287 6.33 13.63 -13.78
C TRP A 287 5.97 12.55 -12.75
N TYR A 288 6.53 11.33 -12.89
CA TYR A 288 6.26 10.25 -11.93
C TYR A 288 6.72 10.62 -10.52
N ARG A 289 7.93 11.19 -10.40
CA ARG A 289 8.48 11.66 -9.10
C ARG A 289 7.64 12.75 -8.49
N GLU A 290 7.28 13.76 -9.27
CA GLU A 290 6.43 14.86 -8.81
C GLU A 290 5.07 14.35 -8.34
N GLU A 291 4.44 13.46 -9.11
CA GLU A 291 3.13 12.93 -8.78
C GLU A 291 3.14 12.13 -7.49
N ILE A 292 4.12 11.23 -7.30
CA ILE A 292 4.27 10.46 -6.05
C ILE A 292 4.48 11.39 -4.84
N GLY A 293 5.17 12.51 -5.00
CA GLY A 293 5.35 13.52 -3.96
C GLY A 293 4.07 14.25 -3.54
N LYS A 294 2.96 14.08 -4.26
CA LYS A 294 1.66 14.72 -3.97
C LYS A 294 0.78 13.97 -2.96
N CYS A 295 1.29 12.94 -2.33
CA CYS A 295 0.63 12.29 -1.19
C CYS A 295 1.56 12.29 0.03
N THR A 296 1.01 11.95 1.21
CA THR A 296 1.81 11.91 2.44
C THR A 296 2.78 10.73 2.40
N THR A 297 4.08 11.02 2.34
CA THR A 297 5.17 10.05 2.29
C THR A 297 6.25 10.41 3.33
N ARG A 298 7.23 9.53 3.48
CA ARG A 298 8.55 9.86 4.03
C ARG A 298 9.50 10.10 2.88
N ASP A 299 10.73 10.51 3.20
CA ASP A 299 11.81 10.47 2.23
C ASP A 299 11.94 9.06 1.64
N PHE A 300 12.46 8.98 0.43
CA PHE A 300 12.53 7.74 -0.33
C PHE A 300 13.91 7.09 -0.32
N THR A 301 13.89 5.76 -0.43
CA THR A 301 15.06 4.90 -0.60
C THR A 301 14.74 3.79 -1.60
N THR A 302 15.76 3.24 -2.24
CA THR A 302 15.66 2.01 -3.05
C THR A 302 15.76 0.72 -2.21
N GLY A 303 15.84 0.85 -0.88
CA GLY A 303 15.98 -0.29 0.03
C GLY A 303 17.23 -1.13 -0.27
N PHE A 304 17.05 -2.44 -0.39
CA PHE A 304 18.14 -3.40 -0.65
C PHE A 304 18.35 -3.69 -2.14
N TYR A 305 17.56 -3.15 -3.05
CA TYR A 305 17.58 -3.54 -4.46
C TYR A 305 18.93 -3.33 -5.16
N PHE A 306 19.67 -2.30 -4.78
CA PHE A 306 21.00 -2.00 -5.34
C PHE A 306 22.15 -2.32 -4.38
N GLY A 307 21.90 -3.02 -3.29
CA GLY A 307 22.87 -3.42 -2.29
C GLY A 307 22.40 -3.14 -0.87
N LYS A 308 23.28 -3.39 0.10
CA LYS A 308 22.97 -3.15 1.51
C LYS A 308 22.79 -1.64 1.75
N PRO A 309 21.62 -1.19 2.24
CA PRO A 309 21.37 0.21 2.51
C PRO A 309 22.28 0.72 3.65
N GLY A 310 22.81 1.92 3.48
CA GLY A 310 23.62 2.62 4.47
C GLY A 310 22.79 3.58 5.34
N THR A 311 23.49 4.51 5.98
CA THR A 311 22.92 5.54 6.86
C THR A 311 21.94 6.45 6.13
N GLU A 312 22.17 6.68 4.83
CA GLU A 312 21.33 7.50 3.95
C GLU A 312 19.89 6.99 3.79
N SER A 313 19.65 5.72 4.12
CA SER A 313 18.30 5.09 4.04
C SER A 313 17.44 5.29 5.29
N GLN A 314 17.95 6.03 6.27
CA GLN A 314 17.26 6.33 7.53
C GLN A 314 16.92 7.82 7.64
N ILE A 315 15.93 8.16 8.46
CA ILE A 315 15.54 9.54 8.79
C ILE A 315 16.01 9.83 10.21
N TYR A 316 16.85 10.86 10.36
CA TYR A 316 17.46 11.24 11.63
C TYR A 316 16.85 12.48 12.28
N ASP A 317 16.05 13.25 11.55
CA ASP A 317 15.38 14.45 12.02
C ASP A 317 13.96 14.15 12.50
N ASN A 318 13.37 15.11 13.21
CA ASN A 318 12.06 14.98 13.83
C ASN A 318 10.88 14.97 12.83
N ASN A 319 11.11 15.33 11.56
CA ASN A 319 10.08 15.36 10.52
C ASN A 319 9.96 13.99 9.83
N THR A 320 9.03 13.19 10.31
CA THR A 320 8.84 11.82 9.83
C THR A 320 8.03 11.76 8.54
N TYR A 321 7.19 12.75 8.25
CA TYR A 321 6.30 12.77 7.08
C TYR A 321 6.36 14.09 6.33
N VAL A 322 6.49 13.98 5.01
CA VAL A 322 6.33 15.09 4.08
C VAL A 322 4.88 15.08 3.60
N LYS A 323 4.21 16.23 3.76
CA LYS A 323 2.82 16.41 3.36
C LYS A 323 2.72 17.65 2.49
N ASN A 324 2.84 17.49 1.19
CA ASN A 324 2.78 18.59 0.22
C ASN A 324 1.34 18.90 -0.24
N TYR A 325 0.42 17.95 -0.05
CA TYR A 325 -0.98 18.05 -0.44
C TYR A 325 -1.91 17.53 0.63
N THR A 326 -3.04 18.20 0.80
CA THR A 326 -4.13 17.76 1.68
C THR A 326 -5.26 17.14 0.86
N TYR A 327 -5.68 15.94 1.24
CA TYR A 327 -6.82 15.24 0.69
C TYR A 327 -8.13 15.88 1.14
N LEU A 328 -8.94 16.38 0.21
CA LEU A 328 -10.21 17.09 0.50
C LEU A 328 -11.43 16.17 0.38
N GLY A 329 -11.43 15.26 -0.59
CA GLY A 329 -12.52 14.32 -0.81
C GLY A 329 -12.43 13.63 -2.16
N THR A 330 -13.25 12.60 -2.36
CA THR A 330 -13.44 11.92 -3.65
C THR A 330 -14.87 12.19 -4.12
N VAL A 331 -15.03 12.47 -5.42
CA VAL A 331 -16.34 12.63 -6.03
C VAL A 331 -17.08 11.30 -6.05
N GLU A 332 -18.23 11.25 -5.39
CA GLU A 332 -19.10 10.08 -5.35
C GLU A 332 -20.08 10.08 -6.52
N THR A 333 -20.81 11.19 -6.69
CA THR A 333 -21.78 11.38 -7.76
C THR A 333 -21.74 12.80 -8.29
N VAL A 334 -22.17 12.98 -9.54
CA VAL A 334 -22.27 14.28 -10.20
C VAL A 334 -23.69 14.46 -10.73
N ARG A 335 -24.31 15.63 -10.45
CA ARG A 335 -25.62 16.01 -10.99
C ARG A 335 -25.53 16.54 -12.42
N GLU A 336 -26.67 16.60 -13.09
CA GLU A 336 -26.76 17.20 -14.45
C GLU A 336 -26.36 18.67 -14.48
N ASP A 337 -26.57 19.42 -13.38
CA ASP A 337 -26.16 20.82 -13.22
C ASP A 337 -24.68 21.02 -12.89
N GLY A 338 -23.89 19.91 -12.79
CA GLY A 338 -22.45 19.93 -12.55
C GLY A 338 -22.04 19.86 -11.08
N TRP A 339 -22.97 19.97 -10.14
CA TRP A 339 -22.65 19.81 -8.72
C TRP A 339 -22.20 18.41 -8.40
N CYS A 340 -21.14 18.28 -7.60
CA CYS A 340 -20.62 16.98 -7.17
C CYS A 340 -20.84 16.74 -5.67
N ARG A 341 -21.24 15.52 -5.32
CA ARG A 341 -21.36 15.02 -3.97
C ARG A 341 -20.02 14.46 -3.52
N ILE A 342 -19.55 14.87 -2.36
CA ILE A 342 -18.33 14.37 -1.73
C ILE A 342 -18.53 14.14 -0.23
N GLU A 343 -17.84 13.15 0.34
CA GLU A 343 -17.57 13.07 1.78
C GLU A 343 -16.30 13.85 2.09
N GLN A 344 -16.44 14.98 2.79
CA GLN A 344 -15.33 15.84 3.15
C GLN A 344 -14.30 15.11 4.04
N LYS A 345 -13.02 15.22 3.70
CA LYS A 345 -11.92 14.61 4.45
C LYS A 345 -11.09 15.63 5.23
N ASN A 346 -10.96 16.85 4.72
CA ASN A 346 -10.32 17.98 5.38
C ASN A 346 -11.05 19.27 5.01
N LYS A 347 -10.96 20.30 5.88
CA LYS A 347 -11.62 21.59 5.68
C LYS A 347 -11.13 22.29 4.42
N PHE A 348 -12.08 22.86 3.67
CA PHE A 348 -11.85 23.82 2.60
C PHE A 348 -13.05 24.78 2.47
N SER A 349 -12.89 25.88 1.75
CA SER A 349 -13.84 26.99 1.72
C SER A 349 -14.14 27.43 0.28
N VAL A 350 -15.25 28.12 0.12
CA VAL A 350 -15.59 28.84 -1.11
C VAL A 350 -14.48 29.84 -1.43
N GLY A 351 -14.12 29.95 -2.70
CA GLY A 351 -13.04 30.82 -3.20
C GLY A 351 -11.64 30.18 -3.18
N GLU A 352 -11.43 29.03 -2.52
CA GLU A 352 -10.15 28.32 -2.59
C GLU A 352 -9.91 27.72 -3.97
N THR A 353 -8.64 27.78 -4.44
CA THR A 353 -8.18 27.02 -5.61
C THR A 353 -7.66 25.67 -5.18
N ILE A 354 -8.19 24.63 -5.79
CA ILE A 354 -7.85 23.23 -5.50
C ILE A 354 -7.42 22.49 -6.77
N GLU A 355 -6.68 21.41 -6.61
CA GLU A 355 -6.33 20.52 -7.72
C GLU A 355 -7.26 19.29 -7.73
N ILE A 356 -7.78 18.98 -8.90
CA ILE A 356 -8.59 17.79 -9.18
C ILE A 356 -7.70 16.79 -9.88
N MET A 357 -7.46 15.67 -9.24
CA MET A 357 -6.70 14.55 -9.77
C MET A 357 -7.65 13.57 -10.45
N LYS A 358 -7.44 13.31 -11.73
CA LYS A 358 -8.29 12.43 -12.56
C LYS A 358 -7.63 11.07 -12.84
N PRO A 359 -8.42 10.00 -13.02
CA PRO A 359 -7.89 8.67 -13.35
C PRO A 359 -7.09 8.63 -14.67
N ASP A 360 -7.44 9.47 -15.64
CA ASP A 360 -6.79 9.53 -16.95
C ASP A 360 -5.36 10.11 -16.95
N GLY A 361 -4.84 10.47 -15.78
CA GLY A 361 -3.50 11.04 -15.61
C GLY A 361 -3.46 12.57 -15.65
N SER A 362 -4.57 13.25 -15.94
CA SER A 362 -4.64 14.71 -15.92
C SER A 362 -4.86 15.25 -14.51
N ASN A 363 -4.38 16.47 -14.27
CA ASN A 363 -4.70 17.27 -13.10
C ASN A 363 -5.30 18.59 -13.58
N VAL A 364 -6.38 19.05 -12.95
CA VAL A 364 -7.10 20.26 -13.31
C VAL A 364 -7.19 21.16 -12.08
N GLU A 365 -6.77 22.41 -12.19
CA GLU A 365 -7.02 23.41 -11.15
C GLU A 365 -8.44 23.95 -11.31
N ALA A 366 -9.15 24.10 -10.19
CA ALA A 366 -10.49 24.68 -10.16
C ALA A 366 -10.70 25.48 -8.88
N THR A 367 -11.53 26.53 -8.98
CA THR A 367 -11.95 27.32 -7.82
C THR A 367 -13.25 26.74 -7.26
N VAL A 368 -13.35 26.66 -5.93
CA VAL A 368 -14.58 26.29 -5.24
C VAL A 368 -15.58 27.44 -5.34
N CYS A 369 -16.58 27.29 -6.20
CA CYS A 369 -17.57 28.34 -6.48
C CYS A 369 -18.67 28.38 -5.40
N ALA A 370 -19.14 27.23 -4.95
CA ALA A 370 -20.15 27.12 -3.93
C ALA A 370 -20.09 25.78 -3.19
N ILE A 371 -20.55 25.77 -1.95
CA ILE A 371 -20.71 24.58 -1.10
C ILE A 371 -22.11 24.61 -0.50
N THR A 372 -22.79 23.45 -0.49
CA THR A 372 -24.02 23.25 0.29
C THR A 372 -23.93 22.01 1.16
N ALA A 373 -24.66 21.99 2.28
CA ALA A 373 -24.90 20.79 3.03
C ALA A 373 -25.75 19.80 2.19
N GLU A 374 -25.90 18.58 2.67
CA GLU A 374 -26.67 17.52 1.99
C GLU A 374 -28.15 17.93 1.76
N ASP A 375 -28.71 18.74 2.68
CA ASP A 375 -30.07 19.28 2.61
C ASP A 375 -30.21 20.52 1.68
N GLY A 376 -29.12 20.95 1.04
CA GLY A 376 -29.08 22.11 0.14
C GLY A 376 -28.79 23.44 0.86
N THR A 377 -28.58 23.47 2.18
CA THR A 377 -28.26 24.70 2.91
C THR A 377 -26.88 25.24 2.47
N PRO A 378 -26.77 26.51 1.97
CA PRO A 378 -25.50 27.09 1.59
C PRO A 378 -24.50 27.19 2.75
N GLN A 379 -23.22 26.95 2.47
CA GLN A 379 -22.12 27.02 3.43
C GLN A 379 -20.92 27.78 2.83
N GLU A 380 -20.21 28.54 3.64
CA GLU A 380 -18.96 29.19 3.23
C GLU A 380 -17.76 28.22 3.26
N SER A 381 -17.87 27.16 4.04
CA SER A 381 -16.83 26.14 4.16
C SER A 381 -17.40 24.77 4.53
N ALA A 382 -16.60 23.72 4.35
CA ALA A 382 -16.87 22.35 4.83
C ALA A 382 -15.98 22.07 6.08
N PRO A 383 -16.44 22.43 7.30
CA PRO A 383 -15.58 22.41 8.49
C PRO A 383 -15.54 21.05 9.20
N HIS A 384 -16.51 20.19 9.00
CA HIS A 384 -16.68 18.94 9.78
C HIS A 384 -16.19 17.73 9.00
N ALA A 385 -15.27 16.98 9.60
CA ALA A 385 -14.78 15.72 9.02
C ALA A 385 -15.93 14.75 8.74
N ARG A 386 -15.90 14.13 7.54
CA ARG A 386 -16.93 13.22 7.02
C ARG A 386 -18.31 13.85 6.78
N GLN A 387 -18.38 15.17 6.72
CA GLN A 387 -19.60 15.85 6.28
C GLN A 387 -19.87 15.48 4.81
N ILE A 388 -21.10 15.13 4.51
CA ILE A 388 -21.56 14.99 3.13
C ILE A 388 -21.98 16.40 2.65
N ILE A 389 -21.40 16.80 1.52
CA ILE A 389 -21.64 18.10 0.92
C ILE A 389 -21.81 17.98 -0.59
N TRP A 390 -22.42 18.99 -1.17
CA TRP A 390 -22.43 19.25 -2.59
C TRP A 390 -21.52 20.46 -2.88
N VAL A 391 -20.68 20.33 -3.91
CA VAL A 391 -19.71 21.36 -4.28
C VAL A 391 -19.85 21.68 -5.77
N ASP A 392 -19.84 22.97 -6.10
CA ASP A 392 -19.70 23.48 -7.46
C ASP A 392 -18.26 23.99 -7.68
N LEU A 393 -17.59 23.46 -8.70
CA LEU A 393 -16.20 23.78 -9.05
C LEU A 393 -16.05 24.41 -10.44
N ALA A 394 -17.15 24.79 -11.09
CA ALA A 394 -17.17 25.34 -12.45
C ALA A 394 -16.33 24.53 -13.49
N THR A 395 -16.16 23.24 -13.27
CA THR A 395 -15.45 22.32 -14.16
C THR A 395 -16.15 20.96 -14.22
N LYS A 396 -15.96 20.25 -15.32
CA LYS A 396 -16.56 18.91 -15.46
C LYS A 396 -15.82 17.90 -14.58
N LEU A 397 -16.58 17.30 -13.67
CA LEU A 397 -16.13 16.24 -12.78
C LEU A 397 -16.78 14.90 -13.17
N ASN A 398 -16.14 13.83 -12.72
CA ASN A 398 -16.65 12.46 -12.85
C ASN A 398 -16.56 11.76 -11.48
N PRO A 399 -17.35 10.71 -11.23
CA PRO A 399 -17.14 9.86 -10.07
C PRO A 399 -15.67 9.38 -10.00
N TYR A 400 -15.16 9.29 -8.78
CA TYR A 400 -13.74 8.97 -8.45
C TYR A 400 -12.71 10.07 -8.75
N ASP A 401 -13.05 11.22 -9.32
CA ASP A 401 -12.14 12.37 -9.31
C ASP A 401 -11.79 12.73 -7.85
N ILE A 402 -10.52 12.98 -7.58
CA ILE A 402 -10.03 13.28 -6.22
C ILE A 402 -9.71 14.77 -6.11
N LEU A 403 -10.29 15.41 -5.09
CA LEU A 403 -10.03 16.79 -4.73
C LEU A 403 -8.87 16.82 -3.73
N ARG A 404 -7.83 17.62 -4.05
CA ARG A 404 -6.68 17.85 -3.17
C ARG A 404 -6.21 19.30 -3.24
N ARG A 405 -5.60 19.78 -2.18
CA ARG A 405 -5.05 21.14 -2.09
C ARG A 405 -3.56 21.07 -1.80
N ARG A 406 -2.79 21.87 -2.54
CA ARG A 406 -1.37 22.06 -2.25
C ARG A 406 -1.21 22.79 -0.92
N GLU A 407 -0.35 22.29 -0.04
CA GLU A 407 0.04 23.00 1.18
C GLU A 407 1.03 24.11 0.80
N THR A 408 0.77 25.31 1.29
CA THR A 408 1.72 26.44 1.20
C THR A 408 2.60 26.40 2.44
N ASP A 409 3.91 26.51 2.29
CA ASP A 409 4.85 26.59 3.39
C ASP A 409 4.48 27.80 4.27
N GLY A 410 3.94 27.52 5.46
CA GLY A 410 3.76 28.54 6.50
C GLY A 410 2.31 28.96 6.79
N GLU A 411 1.48 28.08 7.29
CA GLU A 411 0.44 28.41 8.29
C GLU A 411 0.43 27.38 9.42
#